data_0739d0b92a8e0e7b591fafb99b2e4678
#
_entry.id   0739d0b92a8e0e7b591fafb99b2e4678
#
_cell.length_a   1.000
_cell.length_b   1.000
_cell.length_c   1.000
_cell.angle_alpha   90.00
_cell.angle_beta   90.00
_cell.angle_gamma   90.00
#
_symmetry.space_group_name_H-M   'P 1'
#
loop_
_entity.id
_entity.type
_entity.pdbx_description
1 polymer ?
#
loop_
_entity_poly.entity_id
_entity_poly.type
_entity_poly.pdbx_seq_one_letter_code
_entity_poly.pdbx_strand_id
1 'polypeptide(L)'
;AAVLIQKPMGNDLAQAREIVAVCERKKLVAGINFQLRFASFVSAARHLINEGIIGDLYDLEFKVTVNTPWELFPLIKEHPRLEILFHSVHYIDCIRSFLGNPKSVMAKTAKHPLKKLSSSRSTIILDYGEDKHVVINTNHDHHFGPKHEESYIKWEGTKGAIKAKMGLLMNYPDGLPDEFEYSIQNENGEYKWKKIELEGSWFPEAFIGTMSNLMRFKEGSDDKLLASVQDVLDTMKVVEACYISNESGGVSLNELYFTI
;
A
#
# COMPACT_ATOMS: atom_id res chain seq x y z
N ALA A 1 9.70 9.53 -25.82
CA ALA A 1 9.91 8.22 -25.20
C ALA A 1 8.98 8.04 -24.00
N ALA A 2 8.65 6.79 -23.66
CA ALA A 2 7.96 6.43 -22.43
C ALA A 2 8.87 5.56 -21.57
N VAL A 3 8.76 5.70 -20.24
CA VAL A 3 9.62 4.98 -19.27
C VAL A 3 8.74 4.44 -18.14
N LEU A 4 8.91 3.16 -17.82
CA LEU A 4 8.36 2.56 -16.61
C LEU A 4 9.51 2.33 -15.62
N ILE A 5 9.43 2.98 -14.48
CA ILE A 5 10.44 2.92 -13.41
C ILE A 5 9.95 1.98 -12.32
N GLN A 6 10.82 1.12 -11.80
CA GLN A 6 10.47 0.26 -10.67
C GLN A 6 10.35 1.07 -9.37
N LYS A 7 9.41 0.69 -8.52
CA LYS A 7 9.26 1.26 -7.19
C LYS A 7 10.42 0.82 -6.25
N PRO A 8 10.80 1.61 -5.25
CA PRO A 8 10.30 2.96 -4.97
C PRO A 8 10.86 3.99 -5.96
N MET A 9 10.21 5.14 -6.06
CA MET A 9 10.70 6.26 -6.87
C MET A 9 11.84 7.00 -6.14
N GLY A 10 13.03 6.42 -6.14
CA GLY A 10 14.18 6.91 -5.38
C GLY A 10 14.21 6.44 -3.92
N ASN A 11 15.30 6.73 -3.23
CA ASN A 11 15.52 6.32 -1.84
C ASN A 11 14.93 7.30 -0.80
N ASP A 12 14.60 8.51 -1.25
CA ASP A 12 14.05 9.59 -0.44
C ASP A 12 13.27 10.58 -1.30
N LEU A 13 12.66 11.58 -0.66
CA LEU A 13 11.89 12.60 -1.34
C LEU A 13 12.75 13.52 -2.23
N ALA A 14 14.02 13.74 -1.92
CA ALA A 14 14.90 14.58 -2.72
C ALA A 14 15.18 13.92 -4.08
N GLN A 15 15.54 12.63 -4.08
CA GLN A 15 15.70 11.86 -5.31
C GLN A 15 14.40 11.75 -6.11
N ALA A 16 13.27 11.56 -5.43
CA ALA A 16 11.97 11.53 -6.10
C ALA A 16 11.69 12.85 -6.86
N ARG A 17 11.96 14.00 -6.23
CA ARG A 17 11.84 15.32 -6.88
C ARG A 17 12.77 15.49 -8.07
N GLU A 18 14.00 15.00 -7.97
CA GLU A 18 14.96 15.03 -9.08
C GLU A 18 14.48 14.21 -10.27
N ILE A 19 13.94 13.00 -10.03
CA ILE A 19 13.36 12.15 -11.08
C ILE A 19 12.23 12.89 -11.79
N VAL A 20 11.30 13.51 -11.06
CA VAL A 20 10.21 14.30 -11.64
C VAL A 20 10.77 15.45 -12.49
N ALA A 21 11.71 16.23 -11.94
CA ALA A 21 12.32 17.37 -12.65
C ALA A 21 13.04 16.95 -13.94
N VAL A 22 13.71 15.78 -13.93
CA VAL A 22 14.35 15.24 -15.14
C VAL A 22 13.30 14.83 -16.17
N CYS A 23 12.24 14.15 -15.75
CA CYS A 23 11.16 13.73 -16.66
C CYS A 23 10.48 14.94 -17.31
N GLU A 24 10.19 15.98 -16.56
CA GLU A 24 9.58 17.22 -17.05
C GLU A 24 10.51 17.95 -18.03
N ARG A 25 11.75 18.19 -17.64
CA ARG A 25 12.77 18.84 -18.49
C ARG A 25 12.96 18.10 -19.82
N LYS A 26 12.92 16.78 -19.79
CA LYS A 26 13.08 15.92 -20.97
C LYS A 26 11.76 15.61 -21.69
N LYS A 27 10.63 16.11 -21.17
CA LYS A 27 9.28 15.82 -21.69
C LYS A 27 9.02 14.32 -21.86
N LEU A 28 9.40 13.53 -20.85
CA LEU A 28 9.20 12.09 -20.83
C LEU A 28 7.82 11.75 -20.26
N VAL A 29 7.14 10.80 -20.88
CA VAL A 29 6.01 10.10 -20.25
C VAL A 29 6.61 9.03 -19.34
N ALA A 30 6.49 9.21 -18.03
CA ALA A 30 7.10 8.31 -17.06
C ALA A 30 6.09 7.85 -15.99
N GLY A 31 5.99 6.54 -15.82
CA GLY A 31 5.18 5.89 -14.80
C GLY A 31 6.05 5.13 -13.81
N ILE A 32 5.55 4.92 -12.61
CA ILE A 32 6.16 4.08 -11.59
C ILE A 32 5.38 2.76 -11.51
N ASN A 33 6.10 1.66 -11.40
CA ASN A 33 5.51 0.33 -11.36
C ASN A 33 4.90 0.02 -9.98
N PHE A 34 3.76 0.66 -9.67
CA PHE A 34 2.91 0.34 -8.54
C PHE A 34 1.82 -0.65 -8.95
N GLN A 35 2.24 -1.85 -9.32
CA GLN A 35 1.36 -2.88 -9.85
C GLN A 35 0.22 -3.29 -8.92
N LEU A 36 0.34 -3.08 -7.59
CA LEU A 36 -0.74 -3.39 -6.65
C LEU A 36 -2.04 -2.67 -6.99
N ARG A 37 -1.99 -1.45 -7.56
CA ARG A 37 -3.18 -0.72 -8.04
C ARG A 37 -3.99 -1.51 -9.08
N PHE A 38 -3.35 -2.44 -9.78
CA PHE A 38 -3.90 -3.23 -10.89
C PHE A 38 -4.11 -4.70 -10.53
N ALA A 39 -3.84 -5.11 -9.29
CA ALA A 39 -4.17 -6.44 -8.83
C ALA A 39 -5.69 -6.67 -8.97
N SER A 40 -6.09 -7.89 -9.34
CA SER A 40 -7.49 -8.23 -9.62
C SER A 40 -8.41 -7.87 -8.45
N PHE A 41 -7.99 -8.16 -7.23
CA PHE A 41 -8.75 -7.83 -6.02
C PHE A 41 -8.84 -6.31 -5.75
N VAL A 42 -7.81 -5.52 -6.09
CA VAL A 42 -7.87 -4.05 -5.97
C VAL A 42 -8.78 -3.46 -7.03
N SER A 43 -8.74 -4.00 -8.25
CA SER A 43 -9.61 -3.58 -9.35
C SER A 43 -11.08 -3.91 -9.07
N ALA A 44 -11.37 -5.10 -8.52
CA ALA A 44 -12.70 -5.50 -8.10
C ALA A 44 -13.23 -4.61 -6.95
N ALA A 45 -12.40 -4.35 -5.93
CA ALA A 45 -12.76 -3.46 -4.85
C ALA A 45 -13.08 -2.05 -5.36
N ARG A 46 -12.24 -1.52 -6.26
CA ARG A 46 -12.45 -0.20 -6.88
C ARG A 46 -13.78 -0.14 -7.65
N HIS A 47 -14.11 -1.19 -8.40
CA HIS A 47 -15.39 -1.27 -9.09
C HIS A 47 -16.56 -1.21 -8.10
N LEU A 48 -16.58 -2.05 -7.07
CA LEU A 48 -17.66 -2.06 -6.07
C LEU A 48 -17.79 -0.73 -5.32
N ILE A 49 -16.67 -0.07 -5.02
CA ILE A 49 -16.64 1.25 -4.36
C ILE A 49 -17.19 2.33 -5.30
N ASN A 50 -16.73 2.37 -6.56
CA ASN A 50 -17.18 3.37 -7.54
C ASN A 50 -18.66 3.23 -7.90
N GLU A 51 -19.20 2.01 -7.93
CA GLU A 51 -20.62 1.74 -8.12
C GLU A 51 -21.47 2.02 -6.86
N GLY A 52 -20.84 2.46 -5.77
CA GLY A 52 -21.53 2.77 -4.51
C GLY A 52 -22.10 1.56 -3.79
N ILE A 53 -21.68 0.36 -4.14
CA ILE A 53 -22.21 -0.92 -3.59
C ILE A 53 -22.00 -0.99 -2.08
N ILE A 54 -20.85 -0.55 -1.58
CA ILE A 54 -20.57 -0.53 -0.14
C ILE A 54 -20.84 0.84 0.50
N GLY A 55 -21.35 1.82 -0.26
CA GLY A 55 -21.57 3.19 0.21
C GLY A 55 -20.28 3.98 0.37
N ASP A 56 -20.29 4.99 1.23
CA ASP A 56 -19.14 5.88 1.49
C ASP A 56 -18.09 5.15 2.30
N LEU A 57 -16.85 5.12 1.80
CA LEU A 57 -15.72 4.47 2.44
C LEU A 57 -15.27 5.26 3.68
N TYR A 58 -15.24 4.61 4.85
CA TYR A 58 -14.82 5.21 6.11
C TYR A 58 -13.71 4.45 6.85
N ASP A 59 -13.48 3.16 6.53
CA ASP A 59 -12.38 2.36 7.10
C ASP A 59 -11.59 1.67 5.99
N LEU A 60 -10.26 1.75 6.07
CA LEU A 60 -9.36 1.05 5.17
C LEU A 60 -8.15 0.53 5.95
N GLU A 61 -8.00 -0.78 5.99
CA GLU A 61 -6.93 -1.45 6.72
C GLU A 61 -6.06 -2.29 5.78
N PHE A 62 -4.74 -2.13 5.93
CA PHE A 62 -3.74 -3.10 5.46
C PHE A 62 -3.13 -3.82 6.65
N LYS A 63 -3.23 -5.13 6.67
CA LYS A 63 -2.58 -6.00 7.65
C LYS A 63 -1.65 -6.95 6.93
N VAL A 64 -0.38 -6.96 7.37
CA VAL A 64 0.63 -7.90 6.86
C VAL A 64 1.43 -8.44 8.04
N THR A 65 1.38 -9.73 8.25
CA THR A 65 2.18 -10.47 9.23
C THR A 65 2.70 -11.72 8.53
N VAL A 66 3.93 -11.65 8.05
CA VAL A 66 4.51 -12.68 7.18
C VAL A 66 6.00 -12.87 7.45
N ASN A 67 6.54 -14.00 7.01
CA ASN A 67 7.98 -14.23 7.01
C ASN A 67 8.58 -13.83 5.66
N THR A 68 9.29 -12.71 5.63
CA THR A 68 10.05 -12.30 4.45
C THR A 68 11.45 -12.91 4.51
N PRO A 69 11.85 -13.71 3.51
CA PRO A 69 13.20 -14.28 3.45
C PRO A 69 14.20 -13.22 2.97
N TRP A 70 14.65 -12.37 3.88
CA TRP A 70 15.52 -11.22 3.59
C TRP A 70 16.80 -11.57 2.85
N GLU A 71 17.24 -12.84 2.94
CA GLU A 71 18.42 -13.33 2.23
C GLU A 71 18.26 -13.33 0.70
N LEU A 72 17.01 -13.38 0.22
CA LEU A 72 16.70 -13.25 -1.20
C LEU A 72 16.79 -11.80 -1.70
N PHE A 73 16.93 -10.83 -0.79
CA PHE A 73 16.93 -9.40 -1.09
C PHE A 73 18.22 -8.70 -0.61
N PRO A 74 19.42 -9.16 -1.03
CA PRO A 74 20.70 -8.68 -0.48
C PRO A 74 20.92 -7.17 -0.66
N LEU A 75 20.40 -6.59 -1.74
CA LEU A 75 20.56 -5.17 -2.04
C LEU A 75 19.75 -4.23 -1.14
N ILE A 76 18.63 -4.72 -0.60
CA ILE A 76 17.71 -3.88 0.19
C ILE A 76 17.77 -4.18 1.68
N LYS A 77 18.16 -5.38 2.10
CA LYS A 77 18.15 -5.77 3.53
C LYS A 77 19.02 -4.88 4.42
N GLU A 78 20.06 -4.28 3.88
CA GLU A 78 20.96 -3.35 4.60
C GLU A 78 20.55 -1.88 4.48
N HIS A 79 19.47 -1.59 3.72
CA HIS A 79 19.05 -0.22 3.52
C HIS A 79 18.53 0.39 4.84
N PRO A 80 18.90 1.65 5.18
CA PRO A 80 18.49 2.30 6.42
C PRO A 80 16.98 2.58 6.51
N ARG A 81 16.29 2.63 5.38
CA ARG A 81 14.84 2.84 5.25
C ARG A 81 14.19 1.59 4.64
N LEU A 82 14.14 0.46 5.39
CA LEU A 82 13.81 -0.83 4.80
C LEU A 82 12.30 -1.03 4.62
N GLU A 83 11.53 -1.08 5.70
CA GLU A 83 10.15 -1.57 5.66
C GLU A 83 9.24 -0.61 4.90
N ILE A 84 9.15 0.66 5.30
CA ILE A 84 8.20 1.60 4.70
C ILE A 84 8.55 1.87 3.24
N LEU A 85 9.82 2.09 2.92
CA LEU A 85 10.25 2.45 1.57
C LEU A 85 10.08 1.30 0.56
N PHE A 86 10.32 0.05 0.97
CA PHE A 86 10.31 -1.09 0.02
C PHE A 86 9.04 -1.93 0.07
N HIS A 87 8.27 -1.89 1.18
CA HIS A 87 7.04 -2.67 1.35
C HIS A 87 5.81 -1.79 1.54
N SER A 88 5.72 -1.04 2.65
CA SER A 88 4.54 -0.22 2.93
C SER A 88 4.28 0.88 1.89
N VAL A 89 5.27 1.27 1.10
CA VAL A 89 5.09 2.19 -0.03
C VAL A 89 4.02 1.71 -1.03
N HIS A 90 3.87 0.38 -1.22
CA HIS A 90 2.80 -0.18 -2.04
C HIS A 90 1.42 0.08 -1.43
N TYR A 91 1.30 -0.06 -0.11
CA TYR A 91 0.04 0.09 0.62
C TYR A 91 -0.35 1.57 0.71
N ILE A 92 0.62 2.43 1.00
CA ILE A 92 0.45 3.91 0.95
C ILE A 92 -0.05 4.34 -0.42
N ASP A 93 0.59 3.86 -1.48
CA ASP A 93 0.23 4.17 -2.85
C ASP A 93 -1.17 3.66 -3.22
N CYS A 94 -1.49 2.44 -2.82
CA CYS A 94 -2.80 1.84 -3.03
C CYS A 94 -3.89 2.65 -2.30
N ILE A 95 -3.71 2.99 -1.01
CA ILE A 95 -4.64 3.81 -0.23
C ILE A 95 -4.84 5.17 -0.91
N ARG A 96 -3.77 5.85 -1.31
CA ARG A 96 -3.86 7.12 -2.03
C ARG A 96 -4.65 7.03 -3.33
N SER A 97 -4.59 5.89 -3.99
CA SER A 97 -5.36 5.67 -5.23
C SER A 97 -6.88 5.58 -5.01
N PHE A 98 -7.34 5.36 -3.77
CA PHE A 98 -8.76 5.39 -3.37
C PHE A 98 -9.16 6.72 -2.73
N LEU A 99 -8.31 7.26 -1.85
CA LEU A 99 -8.68 8.36 -0.95
C LEU A 99 -7.94 9.69 -1.24
N GLY A 100 -7.01 9.70 -2.19
CA GLY A 100 -6.14 10.86 -2.42
C GLY A 100 -5.06 11.03 -1.33
N ASN A 101 -4.60 12.25 -1.12
CA ASN A 101 -3.55 12.53 -0.14
C ASN A 101 -4.12 12.65 1.28
N PRO A 102 -3.50 12.04 2.31
CA PRO A 102 -3.88 12.27 3.69
C PRO A 102 -3.51 13.69 4.14
N LYS A 103 -4.19 14.19 5.18
CA LYS A 103 -3.90 15.49 5.82
C LYS A 103 -2.61 15.42 6.64
N SER A 104 -2.40 14.32 7.33
CA SER A 104 -1.22 14.07 8.17
C SER A 104 -0.95 12.57 8.32
N VAL A 105 0.18 12.24 8.95
CA VAL A 105 0.65 10.87 9.15
C VAL A 105 1.19 10.69 10.56
N MET A 106 0.84 9.60 11.20
CA MET A 106 1.49 9.10 12.41
C MET A 106 2.10 7.73 12.09
N ALA A 107 3.39 7.56 12.35
CA ALA A 107 4.07 6.30 12.03
C ALA A 107 5.10 5.90 13.09
N LYS A 108 5.24 4.59 13.29
CA LYS A 108 6.29 3.99 14.10
C LYS A 108 6.84 2.76 13.39
N THR A 109 8.17 2.71 13.27
CA THR A 109 8.88 1.52 12.80
C THR A 109 9.56 0.80 13.96
N ALA A 110 9.77 -0.50 13.80
CA ALA A 110 10.54 -1.31 14.73
C ALA A 110 11.42 -2.32 13.98
N LYS A 111 12.59 -2.60 14.55
CA LYS A 111 13.52 -3.62 14.08
C LYS A 111 13.38 -4.91 14.89
N HIS A 112 13.78 -6.02 14.31
CA HIS A 112 13.89 -7.27 15.06
C HIS A 112 15.12 -7.21 15.99
N PRO A 113 15.00 -7.59 17.28
CA PRO A 113 16.10 -7.44 18.25
C PRO A 113 17.34 -8.27 17.92
N LEU A 114 17.17 -9.39 17.20
CA LEU A 114 18.25 -10.34 16.88
C LEU A 114 18.75 -10.25 15.42
N LYS A 115 18.14 -9.42 14.58
CA LYS A 115 18.51 -9.28 13.16
C LYS A 115 19.08 -7.90 12.87
N LYS A 116 20.08 -7.86 11.99
CA LYS A 116 20.70 -6.60 11.52
C LYS A 116 19.87 -5.97 10.41
N LEU A 117 18.59 -5.65 10.69
CA LEU A 117 17.70 -4.94 9.79
C LEU A 117 17.34 -3.59 10.38
N SER A 118 17.27 -2.56 9.56
CA SER A 118 16.91 -1.20 10.02
C SER A 118 15.48 -1.12 10.52
N SER A 119 14.56 -1.81 9.86
CA SER A 119 13.17 -1.99 10.26
C SER A 119 12.57 -3.19 9.54
N SER A 120 11.68 -3.91 10.21
CA SER A 120 10.92 -5.02 9.61
C SER A 120 9.43 -4.96 9.97
N ARG A 121 9.06 -3.96 10.79
CA ARG A 121 7.70 -3.73 11.27
C ARG A 121 7.37 -2.27 11.19
N SER A 122 6.12 -1.95 10.85
CA SER A 122 5.60 -0.60 10.95
C SER A 122 4.13 -0.57 11.33
N THR A 123 3.73 0.51 11.98
CA THR A 123 2.33 0.91 12.11
C THR A 123 2.24 2.33 11.60
N ILE A 124 1.33 2.56 10.65
CA ILE A 124 1.12 3.86 10.01
C ILE A 124 -0.37 4.16 10.09
N ILE A 125 -0.71 5.34 10.58
CA ILE A 125 -2.06 5.90 10.58
C ILE A 125 -2.04 7.08 9.61
N LEU A 126 -2.94 7.05 8.63
CA LEU A 126 -3.11 8.12 7.64
C LEU A 126 -4.37 8.91 7.99
N ASP A 127 -4.21 10.17 8.33
CA ASP A 127 -5.31 11.06 8.72
C ASP A 127 -6.04 11.60 7.48
N TYR A 128 -7.29 11.20 7.32
CA TYR A 128 -8.22 11.72 6.31
C TYR A 128 -9.37 12.52 6.92
N GLY A 129 -9.31 12.85 8.21
CA GLY A 129 -10.35 13.54 8.98
C GLY A 129 -11.08 12.61 9.94
N GLU A 130 -12.06 13.18 10.65
CA GLU A 130 -12.72 12.51 11.79
C GLU A 130 -13.51 11.25 11.40
N ASP A 131 -14.04 11.22 10.18
CA ASP A 131 -14.91 10.13 9.70
C ASP A 131 -14.17 8.97 9.03
N LYS A 132 -12.82 8.99 8.99
CA LYS A 132 -12.04 7.97 8.29
C LYS A 132 -10.94 7.38 9.15
N HIS A 133 -11.00 6.09 9.35
CA HIS A 133 -9.94 5.30 9.97
C HIS A 133 -9.13 4.60 8.88
N VAL A 134 -7.85 4.95 8.76
CA VAL A 134 -6.97 4.37 7.73
C VAL A 134 -5.65 3.96 8.35
N VAL A 135 -5.37 2.65 8.34
CA VAL A 135 -4.22 2.07 9.02
C VAL A 135 -3.47 1.06 8.15
N ILE A 136 -2.14 1.08 8.27
CA ILE A 136 -1.25 0.03 7.76
C ILE A 136 -0.51 -0.55 8.95
N ASN A 137 -0.59 -1.85 9.13
CA ASN A 137 0.15 -2.57 10.17
C ASN A 137 0.93 -3.73 9.54
N THR A 138 2.25 -3.68 9.65
CA THR A 138 3.15 -4.66 9.04
C THR A 138 4.08 -5.33 10.02
N ASN A 139 4.32 -6.61 9.81
CA ASN A 139 5.38 -7.40 10.41
C ASN A 139 5.94 -8.37 9.37
N HIS A 140 7.07 -8.03 8.79
CA HIS A 140 7.78 -8.86 7.79
C HIS A 140 8.78 -9.84 8.42
N ASP A 141 8.65 -10.09 9.70
CA ASP A 141 9.59 -10.91 10.49
C ASP A 141 8.87 -11.96 11.35
N HIS A 142 7.72 -12.43 10.88
CA HIS A 142 6.96 -13.50 11.51
C HIS A 142 7.54 -14.86 11.14
N HIS A 143 8.51 -15.34 11.91
CA HIS A 143 9.26 -16.59 11.61
C HIS A 143 8.81 -17.80 12.45
N PHE A 144 7.56 -17.78 12.95
CA PHE A 144 7.02 -18.86 13.78
C PHE A 144 6.16 -19.86 13.00
N GLY A 145 6.38 -19.94 11.68
CA GLY A 145 5.64 -20.80 10.76
C GLY A 145 4.40 -20.14 10.16
N PRO A 146 3.81 -20.72 9.11
CA PRO A 146 2.78 -20.07 8.29
C PRO A 146 1.39 -20.02 8.96
N LYS A 147 1.18 -20.74 10.07
CA LYS A 147 -0.16 -20.86 10.68
C LYS A 147 -0.82 -19.52 11.05
N HIS A 148 -0.04 -18.53 11.44
CA HIS A 148 -0.52 -17.22 11.87
C HIS A 148 -0.03 -16.10 10.96
N GLU A 149 0.37 -16.43 9.74
CA GLU A 149 0.58 -15.43 8.71
C GLU A 149 -0.75 -14.83 8.28
N GLU A 150 -0.76 -13.53 8.10
CA GLU A 150 -1.90 -12.75 7.66
C GLU A 150 -1.43 -11.71 6.63
N SER A 151 -2.15 -11.63 5.52
CA SER A 151 -1.92 -10.57 4.54
C SER A 151 -3.25 -10.23 3.86
N TYR A 152 -3.82 -9.08 4.21
CA TYR A 152 -5.10 -8.66 3.65
C TYR A 152 -5.25 -7.14 3.55
N ILE A 153 -6.20 -6.76 2.70
CA ILE A 153 -6.76 -5.42 2.65
C ILE A 153 -8.24 -5.53 3.00
N LYS A 154 -8.73 -4.61 3.83
CA LYS A 154 -10.14 -4.49 4.18
C LYS A 154 -10.63 -3.07 3.88
N TRP A 155 -11.78 -2.95 3.26
CA TRP A 155 -12.51 -1.71 3.02
C TRP A 155 -13.87 -1.81 3.67
N GLU A 156 -14.25 -0.85 4.51
CA GLU A 156 -15.60 -0.75 5.05
C GLU A 156 -16.24 0.57 4.61
N GLY A 157 -17.43 0.45 4.11
CA GLY A 157 -18.30 1.55 3.72
C GLY A 157 -19.62 1.53 4.46
N THR A 158 -20.41 2.60 4.32
CA THR A 158 -21.66 2.79 5.06
C THR A 158 -22.74 1.75 4.74
N LYS A 159 -22.59 0.94 3.68
CA LYS A 159 -23.57 -0.05 3.23
C LYS A 159 -23.00 -1.46 3.10
N GLY A 160 -21.70 -1.64 3.31
CA GLY A 160 -21.08 -2.95 3.16
C GLY A 160 -19.57 -2.91 3.38
N ALA A 161 -18.93 -4.07 3.25
CA ALA A 161 -17.50 -4.22 3.42
C ALA A 161 -16.91 -5.16 2.36
N ILE A 162 -15.62 -5.02 2.11
CA ILE A 162 -14.83 -5.86 1.21
C ILE A 162 -13.59 -6.32 1.97
N LYS A 163 -13.17 -7.55 1.78
CA LYS A 163 -11.89 -8.07 2.26
C LYS A 163 -11.19 -8.82 1.15
N ALA A 164 -9.93 -8.51 0.94
CA ALA A 164 -9.06 -9.22 0.00
C ALA A 164 -7.85 -9.79 0.73
N LYS A 165 -7.58 -11.08 0.58
CA LYS A 165 -6.36 -11.73 1.02
C LYS A 165 -5.30 -11.58 -0.06
N MET A 166 -4.13 -11.10 0.31
CA MET A 166 -2.95 -11.00 -0.58
C MET A 166 -2.08 -12.24 -0.39
N GLY A 167 -2.43 -13.31 -1.10
CA GLY A 167 -1.84 -14.64 -0.90
C GLY A 167 -0.34 -14.72 -1.21
N LEU A 168 0.14 -13.95 -2.18
CA LEU A 168 1.55 -13.90 -2.58
C LEU A 168 2.52 -13.74 -1.41
N LEU A 169 2.18 -12.92 -0.42
CA LEU A 169 3.07 -12.62 0.70
C LEU A 169 3.14 -13.73 1.75
N MET A 170 2.18 -14.65 1.74
CA MET A 170 2.04 -15.73 2.70
C MET A 170 2.75 -16.99 2.19
N ASN A 171 3.39 -17.74 3.07
CA ASN A 171 4.15 -18.94 2.69
C ASN A 171 5.17 -18.68 1.55
N TYR A 172 5.82 -17.52 1.61
CA TYR A 172 6.77 -17.10 0.58
C TYR A 172 7.99 -18.07 0.52
N PRO A 173 8.55 -18.45 -0.67
CA PRO A 173 8.26 -17.86 -1.99
C PRO A 173 7.09 -18.50 -2.76
N ASP A 174 6.51 -19.60 -2.29
CA ASP A 174 5.48 -20.34 -3.02
C ASP A 174 4.17 -19.52 -3.14
N GLY A 175 3.86 -18.74 -2.12
CA GLY A 175 2.62 -17.99 -2.03
C GLY A 175 1.41 -18.86 -1.73
N LEU A 176 0.29 -18.20 -1.47
CA LEU A 176 -1.05 -18.79 -1.41
C LEU A 176 -1.94 -18.10 -2.44
N PRO A 177 -3.09 -18.70 -2.82
CA PRO A 177 -4.07 -18.02 -3.66
C PRO A 177 -4.58 -16.72 -3.01
N ASP A 178 -4.79 -15.69 -3.83
CA ASP A 178 -5.54 -14.50 -3.42
C ASP A 178 -7.01 -14.88 -3.17
N GLU A 179 -7.66 -14.17 -2.25
CA GLU A 179 -9.08 -14.36 -1.98
C GLU A 179 -9.77 -13.01 -1.97
N PHE A 180 -11.01 -12.98 -2.42
CA PHE A 180 -11.83 -11.77 -2.44
C PHE A 180 -13.23 -12.07 -1.98
N GLU A 181 -13.69 -11.32 -1.01
CA GLU A 181 -15.05 -11.44 -0.48
C GLU A 181 -15.63 -10.06 -0.16
N TYR A 182 -16.93 -9.94 -0.26
CA TYR A 182 -17.65 -8.74 0.11
C TYR A 182 -18.94 -9.07 0.85
N SER A 183 -19.44 -8.14 1.63
CA SER A 183 -20.70 -8.25 2.35
C SER A 183 -21.49 -6.97 2.19
N ILE A 184 -22.75 -7.11 1.80
CA ILE A 184 -23.75 -6.04 1.75
C ILE A 184 -25.04 -6.56 2.42
N GLN A 185 -25.85 -5.64 2.87
CA GLN A 185 -27.13 -5.99 3.48
C GLN A 185 -28.07 -6.63 2.44
N ASN A 186 -28.66 -7.77 2.78
CA ASN A 186 -29.66 -8.42 1.96
C ASN A 186 -31.06 -7.80 2.18
N GLU A 187 -32.08 -8.30 1.48
CA GLU A 187 -33.48 -7.85 1.58
C GLU A 187 -34.07 -8.01 3.01
N ASN A 188 -33.53 -8.93 3.82
CA ASN A 188 -33.96 -9.16 5.20
C ASN A 188 -33.17 -8.29 6.22
N GLY A 189 -32.27 -7.42 5.77
CA GLY A 189 -31.43 -6.61 6.64
C GLY A 189 -30.20 -7.31 7.23
N GLU A 190 -29.84 -8.50 6.74
CA GLU A 190 -28.72 -9.31 7.23
C GLU A 190 -27.47 -9.09 6.36
N TYR A 191 -26.29 -9.08 6.98
CA TYR A 191 -25.01 -9.08 6.28
C TYR A 191 -24.47 -10.50 6.13
N LYS A 192 -24.10 -10.87 4.90
CA LYS A 192 -23.52 -12.17 4.61
C LYS A 192 -22.37 -12.03 3.62
N TRP A 193 -21.19 -12.52 4.00
CA TRP A 193 -20.02 -12.54 3.14
C TRP A 193 -20.20 -13.46 1.94
N LYS A 194 -19.87 -12.95 0.76
CA LYS A 194 -19.89 -13.67 -0.51
C LYS A 194 -18.48 -13.67 -1.08
N LYS A 195 -17.93 -14.86 -1.32
CA LYS A 195 -16.66 -15.04 -2.00
C LYS A 195 -16.87 -14.90 -3.51
N ILE A 196 -15.93 -14.23 -4.17
CA ILE A 196 -15.83 -14.11 -5.63
C ILE A 196 -14.50 -14.68 -6.06
N GLU A 197 -14.54 -15.57 -7.05
CA GLU A 197 -13.33 -16.04 -7.72
C GLU A 197 -12.87 -14.95 -8.71
N LEU A 198 -11.61 -14.54 -8.60
CA LEU A 198 -10.97 -13.57 -9.46
C LEU A 198 -9.90 -14.24 -10.32
N GLU A 199 -9.80 -13.81 -11.57
CA GLU A 199 -8.74 -14.24 -12.45
C GLU A 199 -7.48 -13.38 -12.25
N GLY A 200 -6.32 -14.00 -12.33
CA GLY A 200 -5.02 -13.35 -12.12
C GLY A 200 -4.68 -13.14 -10.64
N SER A 201 -3.46 -12.72 -10.40
CA SER A 201 -2.90 -12.52 -9.08
C SER A 201 -2.15 -11.19 -9.01
N TRP A 202 -1.67 -10.83 -7.80
CA TRP A 202 -0.81 -9.66 -7.67
C TRP A 202 0.49 -9.84 -8.49
N PHE A 203 1.10 -11.02 -8.46
CA PHE A 203 2.28 -11.38 -9.26
C PHE A 203 2.01 -12.67 -10.04
N PRO A 204 2.27 -12.67 -11.37
CA PRO A 204 2.83 -11.57 -12.18
C PRO A 204 1.76 -10.71 -12.89
N GLU A 205 0.46 -11.07 -12.85
CA GLU A 205 -0.56 -10.52 -13.77
C GLU A 205 -0.79 -9.01 -13.58
N ALA A 206 -0.66 -8.49 -12.37
CA ALA A 206 -0.86 -7.05 -12.11
C ALA A 206 0.17 -6.16 -12.83
N PHE A 207 1.33 -6.68 -13.24
CA PHE A 207 2.29 -5.95 -14.08
C PHE A 207 1.73 -5.59 -15.44
N ILE A 208 0.83 -6.42 -15.99
CA ILE A 208 0.17 -6.18 -17.28
C ILE A 208 -0.59 -4.85 -17.21
N GLY A 209 -1.30 -4.59 -16.11
CA GLY A 209 -2.07 -3.37 -15.93
C GLY A 209 -1.21 -2.11 -15.93
N THR A 210 -0.08 -2.12 -15.23
CA THR A 210 0.85 -0.98 -15.17
C THR A 210 1.45 -0.69 -16.55
N MET A 211 1.93 -1.73 -17.24
CA MET A 211 2.52 -1.61 -18.56
C MET A 211 1.49 -1.15 -19.60
N SER A 212 0.30 -1.76 -19.59
CA SER A 212 -0.76 -1.43 -20.53
C SER A 212 -1.25 0.01 -20.36
N ASN A 213 -1.42 0.49 -19.12
CA ASN A 213 -1.82 1.88 -18.88
C ASN A 213 -0.77 2.87 -19.40
N LEU A 214 0.53 2.59 -19.20
CA LEU A 214 1.59 3.45 -19.76
C LEU A 214 1.57 3.47 -21.28
N MET A 215 1.40 2.32 -21.92
CA MET A 215 1.36 2.20 -23.38
C MET A 215 0.14 2.91 -23.96
N ARG A 216 -1.06 2.61 -23.44
CA ARG A 216 -2.32 3.23 -23.90
C ARG A 216 -2.35 4.74 -23.65
N PHE A 217 -1.83 5.21 -22.52
CA PHE A 217 -1.67 6.64 -22.27
C PHE A 217 -0.73 7.29 -23.28
N LYS A 218 0.39 6.64 -23.61
CA LYS A 218 1.33 7.15 -24.64
C LYS A 218 0.72 7.20 -26.03
N GLU A 219 -0.18 6.27 -26.36
CA GLU A 219 -0.89 6.18 -27.64
C GLU A 219 -2.14 7.08 -27.68
N GLY A 220 -2.55 7.67 -26.56
CA GLY A 220 -3.75 8.50 -26.45
C GLY A 220 -5.05 7.72 -26.30
N SER A 221 -4.99 6.43 -25.95
CA SER A 221 -6.16 5.57 -25.69
C SER A 221 -6.63 5.64 -24.24
N ASP A 222 -5.76 5.98 -23.30
CA ASP A 222 -6.08 6.27 -21.90
C ASP A 222 -5.89 7.77 -21.65
N ASP A 223 -6.84 8.41 -20.97
CA ASP A 223 -6.79 9.85 -20.62
C ASP A 223 -5.85 10.13 -19.43
N LYS A 224 -5.50 9.10 -18.66
CA LYS A 224 -4.72 9.25 -17.43
C LYS A 224 -3.65 8.16 -17.28
N LEU A 225 -2.43 8.60 -16.96
CA LEU A 225 -1.37 7.72 -16.45
C LEU A 225 -1.52 7.62 -14.93
N LEU A 226 -2.07 6.49 -14.45
CA LEU A 226 -2.53 6.31 -13.07
C LEU A 226 -1.43 6.39 -12.01
N ALA A 227 -0.22 5.95 -12.34
CA ALA A 227 0.95 6.01 -11.46
C ALA A 227 2.06 6.82 -12.13
N SER A 228 1.75 8.05 -12.61
CA SER A 228 2.75 8.95 -13.17
C SER A 228 3.78 9.35 -12.12
N VAL A 229 4.97 9.77 -12.54
CA VAL A 229 5.99 10.28 -11.60
C VAL A 229 5.49 11.47 -10.78
N GLN A 230 4.59 12.30 -11.33
CA GLN A 230 3.96 13.42 -10.62
C GLN A 230 3.01 12.92 -9.51
N ASP A 231 2.15 11.93 -9.81
CA ASP A 231 1.25 11.35 -8.81
C ASP A 231 2.04 10.63 -7.71
N VAL A 232 3.06 9.87 -8.09
CA VAL A 232 3.88 9.10 -7.15
C VAL A 232 4.78 10.00 -6.29
N LEU A 233 5.09 11.23 -6.72
CA LEU A 233 5.78 12.18 -5.85
C LEU A 233 5.00 12.40 -4.55
N ASP A 234 3.68 12.41 -4.59
CA ASP A 234 2.86 12.52 -3.38
C ASP A 234 2.91 11.23 -2.53
N THR A 235 3.01 10.05 -3.13
CA THR A 235 3.30 8.82 -2.38
C THR A 235 4.63 8.95 -1.62
N MET A 236 5.68 9.45 -2.28
CA MET A 236 6.99 9.65 -1.64
C MET A 236 6.97 10.73 -0.55
N LYS A 237 6.12 11.76 -0.66
CA LYS A 237 5.89 12.73 0.43
C LYS A 237 5.29 12.05 1.67
N VAL A 238 4.32 11.15 1.49
CA VAL A 238 3.74 10.38 2.59
C VAL A 238 4.79 9.45 3.23
N VAL A 239 5.60 8.77 2.42
CA VAL A 239 6.72 7.94 2.91
C VAL A 239 7.70 8.78 3.74
N GLU A 240 8.09 9.96 3.27
CA GLU A 240 8.99 10.86 4.03
C GLU A 240 8.34 11.32 5.34
N ALA A 241 7.05 11.69 5.30
CA ALA A 241 6.30 12.05 6.50
C ALA A 241 6.23 10.92 7.53
N CYS A 242 6.16 9.65 7.10
CA CYS A 242 6.24 8.50 8.00
C CYS A 242 7.58 8.44 8.75
N TYR A 243 8.70 8.69 8.07
CA TYR A 243 10.02 8.69 8.71
C TYR A 243 10.18 9.87 9.67
N ILE A 244 9.75 11.06 9.29
CA ILE A 244 9.75 12.24 10.17
C ILE A 244 8.90 11.96 11.41
N SER A 245 7.70 11.40 11.25
CA SER A 245 6.83 11.02 12.36
C SER A 245 7.45 9.98 13.29
N ASN A 246 8.12 8.97 12.72
CA ASN A 246 8.84 7.96 13.49
C ASN A 246 9.96 8.55 14.35
N GLU A 247 10.66 9.56 13.85
CA GLU A 247 11.76 10.26 14.52
C GLU A 247 11.26 11.22 15.59
N SER A 248 10.16 11.92 15.36
CA SER A 248 9.59 12.88 16.31
C SER A 248 9.01 12.22 17.57
N GLY A 249 8.74 10.89 17.51
CA GLY A 249 8.24 10.13 18.65
C GLY A 249 6.77 10.42 18.99
N GLY A 250 6.33 9.88 20.12
CA GLY A 250 5.02 10.15 20.71
C GLY A 250 5.13 11.06 21.92
N VAL A 251 4.01 11.28 22.62
CA VAL A 251 3.99 12.00 23.90
C VAL A 251 4.66 11.14 24.97
N SER A 252 5.64 11.71 25.67
CA SER A 252 6.29 11.05 26.81
C SER A 252 5.35 10.98 28.01
N LEU A 253 5.20 9.80 28.60
CA LEU A 253 4.40 9.66 29.84
C LEU A 253 4.96 10.52 30.97
N ASN A 254 6.27 10.77 31.01
CA ASN A 254 6.89 11.63 32.01
C ASN A 254 6.51 13.11 31.87
N GLU A 255 6.11 13.55 30.69
CA GLU A 255 5.65 14.91 30.44
C GLU A 255 4.24 15.17 31.03
N LEU A 256 3.44 14.10 31.24
CA LEU A 256 2.09 14.21 31.80
C LEU A 256 2.06 14.54 33.28
N TYR A 257 3.17 14.37 34.00
CA TYR A 257 3.26 14.71 35.44
C TYR A 257 3.42 16.20 35.71
N PHE A 258 3.63 17.02 34.68
CA PHE A 258 3.83 18.48 34.80
C PHE A 258 2.62 19.30 34.38
N THR A 259 1.50 18.68 33.99
CA THR A 259 0.33 19.35 33.43
C THR A 259 -0.92 19.32 34.36
N ILE A 260 -0.74 18.98 35.65
CA ILE A 260 -1.82 19.01 36.66
C ILE A 260 -1.55 20.14 37.65
#